data_170eea660c1fcefe586414732f54f367
#
_entry.id   170eea660c1fcefe586414732f54f367
#
_cell.length_a   1.000
_cell.length_b   1.000
_cell.length_c   1.000
_cell.angle_alpha   90.00
_cell.angle_beta   90.00
_cell.angle_gamma   90.00
#
_symmetry.space_group_name_H-M   'P 1'
#
loop_
_entity.id
_entity.type
_entity.pdbx_description
1 polymer ?
#
loop_
_entity_poly.entity_id
_entity_poly.type
_entity_poly.pdbx_seq_one_letter_code
_entity_poly.pdbx_strand_id
1 'polypeptide(L)'
;MTETRSVVVERQFAFPPERLWRALTQPHLIQEWLMKNDFQPVVGHGFKLKGEWGGVLDCEVLTVEPHRTLSYRWDYANDDPAYALRSVVTFTLTPTPDGTHLRMEQVGFRPDQKQAFGGAHAGWKQFLEQLESVLSRAD
;
A
#
# COMPACT_ATOMS: atom_id res chain seq x y z
N MET A 1 -16.19 19.40 11.51
CA MET A 1 -15.96 18.06 10.95
C MET A 1 -14.86 18.13 9.92
N THR A 2 -13.86 17.31 10.07
CA THR A 2 -12.72 17.33 9.14
C THR A 2 -12.97 16.34 8.01
N GLU A 3 -13.00 16.84 6.79
CA GLU A 3 -13.07 15.98 5.63
C GLU A 3 -11.70 15.40 5.36
N THR A 4 -11.66 14.14 4.95
CA THR A 4 -10.43 13.50 4.51
C THR A 4 -10.47 13.27 3.01
N ARG A 5 -9.29 13.22 2.41
CA ARG A 5 -9.15 12.94 0.98
C ARG A 5 -8.51 11.58 0.78
N SER A 6 -8.80 10.99 -0.36
CA SER A 6 -8.25 9.69 -0.75
C SER A 6 -7.30 9.84 -1.92
N VAL A 7 -6.20 9.11 -1.85
CA VAL A 7 -5.35 8.89 -3.02
C VAL A 7 -5.78 7.57 -3.64
N VAL A 8 -6.08 7.57 -4.92
CA VAL A 8 -6.44 6.36 -5.65
C VAL A 8 -5.50 6.21 -6.83
N VAL A 9 -4.84 5.07 -6.92
CA VAL A 9 -3.99 4.73 -8.07
C VAL A 9 -4.40 3.35 -8.55
N GLU A 10 -4.63 3.21 -9.84
CA GLU A 10 -5.06 1.97 -10.44
C GLU A 10 -4.07 1.56 -11.52
N ARG A 11 -3.90 0.25 -11.70
CA ARG A 11 -2.98 -0.26 -12.71
C ARG A 11 -3.43 -1.65 -13.15
N GLN A 12 -3.37 -1.90 -14.45
CA GLN A 12 -3.61 -3.22 -15.02
C GLN A 12 -2.29 -3.99 -15.06
N PHE A 13 -2.30 -5.21 -14.50
CA PHE A 13 -1.14 -6.11 -14.52
C PHE A 13 -1.43 -7.32 -15.39
N ALA A 14 -0.42 -7.77 -16.14
CA ALA A 14 -0.53 -8.95 -16.99
C ALA A 14 -0.18 -10.23 -16.21
N PHE A 15 -0.63 -10.32 -14.98
CA PHE A 15 -0.34 -11.43 -14.05
C PHE A 15 -1.61 -11.82 -13.31
N PRO A 16 -1.80 -13.10 -12.97
CA PRO A 16 -3.01 -13.53 -12.26
C PRO A 16 -3.04 -13.00 -10.82
N PRO A 17 -4.25 -12.93 -10.21
CA PRO A 17 -4.38 -12.41 -8.85
C PRO A 17 -3.50 -13.12 -7.81
N GLU A 18 -3.28 -14.41 -7.95
CA GLU A 18 -2.46 -15.18 -7.02
C GLU A 18 -1.03 -14.65 -6.97
N ARG A 19 -0.47 -14.22 -8.11
CA ARG A 19 0.88 -13.68 -8.15
C ARG A 19 0.96 -12.31 -7.50
N LEU A 20 -0.02 -11.46 -7.76
CA LEU A 20 -0.09 -10.16 -7.09
C LEU A 20 -0.26 -10.35 -5.59
N TRP A 21 -1.12 -11.27 -5.19
CA TRP A 21 -1.36 -11.53 -3.78
C TRP A 21 -0.08 -11.93 -3.04
N ARG A 22 0.74 -12.78 -3.64
CA ARG A 22 2.02 -13.15 -3.04
C ARG A 22 2.92 -11.95 -2.85
N ALA A 23 3.01 -11.08 -3.85
CA ALA A 23 3.84 -9.88 -3.76
C ALA A 23 3.31 -8.89 -2.74
N LEU A 24 2.01 -8.89 -2.47
CA LEU A 24 1.39 -8.02 -1.47
C LEU A 24 1.48 -8.57 -0.05
N THR A 25 1.74 -9.86 0.12
CA THR A 25 1.62 -10.51 1.43
C THR A 25 2.87 -11.22 1.92
N GLN A 26 3.88 -11.44 1.09
CA GLN A 26 5.12 -12.09 1.50
C GLN A 26 6.16 -11.03 1.81
N PRO A 27 6.71 -10.99 3.05
CA PRO A 27 7.62 -9.93 3.48
C PRO A 27 8.80 -9.70 2.56
N HIS A 28 9.44 -10.74 2.06
CA HIS A 28 10.61 -10.59 1.20
C HIS A 28 10.26 -9.96 -0.15
N LEU A 29 9.04 -10.16 -0.64
CA LEU A 29 8.58 -9.52 -1.87
C LEU A 29 8.13 -8.08 -1.61
N ILE A 30 7.42 -7.84 -0.51
CA ILE A 30 7.01 -6.48 -0.11
C ILE A 30 8.24 -5.58 0.01
N GLN A 31 9.33 -6.09 0.53
CA GLN A 31 10.56 -5.33 0.67
C GLN A 31 11.10 -4.86 -0.68
N GLU A 32 10.90 -5.63 -1.73
CA GLU A 32 11.44 -5.31 -3.04
C GLU A 32 10.66 -4.21 -3.78
N TRP A 33 9.35 -4.07 -3.49
CA TRP A 33 8.57 -3.04 -4.20
C TRP A 33 8.09 -1.92 -3.27
N LEU A 34 8.07 -2.13 -1.97
CA LEU A 34 7.54 -1.16 -1.03
C LEU A 34 8.58 -0.73 0.00
N MET A 35 8.78 -1.51 1.05
CA MET A 35 9.70 -1.19 2.15
C MET A 35 10.05 -2.43 2.94
N LYS A 36 11.11 -2.34 3.76
CA LYS A 36 11.41 -3.37 4.76
C LYS A 36 10.24 -3.48 5.73
N ASN A 37 9.92 -4.70 6.13
CA ASN A 37 8.71 -4.93 6.91
C ASN A 37 8.77 -6.24 7.70
N ASP A 38 7.84 -6.36 8.65
CA ASP A 38 7.58 -7.59 9.39
C ASP A 38 6.11 -8.00 9.23
N PHE A 39 5.59 -7.87 8.03
CA PHE A 39 4.21 -8.13 7.68
C PHE A 39 3.84 -9.60 7.84
N GLN A 40 2.60 -9.87 8.30
CA GLN A 40 1.97 -11.18 8.27
C GLN A 40 0.50 -10.99 7.86
N PRO A 41 -0.04 -11.85 6.99
CA PRO A 41 -1.42 -11.68 6.50
C PRO A 41 -2.44 -12.19 7.53
N VAL A 42 -2.43 -11.60 8.71
CA VAL A 42 -3.32 -11.97 9.82
C VAL A 42 -3.99 -10.70 10.33
N VAL A 43 -5.31 -10.69 10.34
CA VAL A 43 -6.09 -9.55 10.85
C VAL A 43 -5.68 -9.25 12.30
N GLY A 44 -5.41 -7.99 12.59
CA GLY A 44 -4.97 -7.55 13.90
C GLY A 44 -3.46 -7.54 14.09
N HIS A 45 -2.70 -8.12 13.14
CA HIS A 45 -1.24 -8.12 13.26
C HIS A 45 -0.70 -6.71 13.08
N GLY A 46 0.04 -6.23 14.07
CA GLY A 46 0.76 -4.98 13.98
C GLY A 46 2.11 -5.18 13.32
N PHE A 47 2.46 -4.30 12.38
CA PHE A 47 3.75 -4.41 11.69
C PHE A 47 4.28 -3.01 11.38
N LYS A 48 5.53 -2.95 10.98
CA LYS A 48 6.18 -1.68 10.64
C LYS A 48 6.73 -1.73 9.23
N LEU A 49 6.61 -0.59 8.54
CA LEU A 49 7.27 -0.37 7.26
C LEU A 49 8.40 0.61 7.51
N LYS A 50 9.61 0.25 7.10
CA LYS A 50 10.81 1.06 7.32
C LYS A 50 11.32 1.57 5.99
N GLY A 51 11.17 2.87 5.77
CA GLY A 51 11.62 3.51 4.54
C GLY A 51 13.10 3.81 4.53
N GLU A 52 13.66 3.93 3.33
CA GLU A 52 15.08 4.26 3.16
C GLU A 52 15.42 5.65 3.68
N TRP A 53 14.42 6.54 3.75
CA TRP A 53 14.61 7.89 4.29
C TRP A 53 14.77 7.90 5.82
N GLY A 54 14.67 6.74 6.47
CA GLY A 54 14.80 6.59 7.91
C GLY A 54 13.48 6.65 8.68
N GLY A 55 12.37 6.89 8.00
CA GLY A 55 11.06 6.93 8.63
C GLY A 55 10.49 5.54 8.87
N VAL A 56 9.62 5.44 9.87
CA VAL A 56 8.94 4.19 10.23
C VAL A 56 7.44 4.44 10.21
N LEU A 57 6.71 3.57 9.53
CA LEU A 57 5.26 3.60 9.49
C LEU A 57 4.72 2.52 10.42
N ASP A 58 3.74 2.90 11.24
CA ASP A 58 3.06 1.96 12.13
C ASP A 58 1.80 1.46 11.43
N CYS A 59 1.69 0.17 11.29
CA CYS A 59 0.62 -0.46 10.52
C CYS A 59 -0.08 -1.55 11.31
N GLU A 60 -1.32 -1.83 10.92
CA GLU A 60 -2.10 -2.93 11.48
C GLU A 60 -2.98 -3.51 10.40
N VAL A 61 -2.96 -4.82 10.23
CA VAL A 61 -3.77 -5.51 9.23
C VAL A 61 -5.24 -5.46 9.62
N LEU A 62 -6.08 -4.99 8.71
CA LEU A 62 -7.53 -4.83 8.94
C LEU A 62 -8.35 -5.86 8.18
N THR A 63 -8.03 -6.12 6.92
CA THR A 63 -8.79 -7.03 6.06
C THR A 63 -7.84 -7.94 5.30
N VAL A 64 -8.14 -9.24 5.30
CA VAL A 64 -7.42 -10.22 4.49
C VAL A 64 -8.45 -11.12 3.82
N GLU A 65 -8.70 -10.86 2.55
CA GLU A 65 -9.54 -11.70 1.70
C GLU A 65 -8.65 -12.19 0.56
N PRO A 66 -8.14 -13.42 0.65
CA PRO A 66 -7.12 -13.90 -0.30
C PRO A 66 -7.50 -13.67 -1.76
N HIS A 67 -6.54 -13.12 -2.51
CA HIS A 67 -6.65 -12.84 -3.93
C HIS A 67 -7.64 -11.74 -4.30
N ARG A 68 -8.25 -11.06 -3.31
CA ARG A 68 -9.27 -10.05 -3.56
C ARG A 68 -9.01 -8.72 -2.88
N THR A 69 -8.88 -8.72 -1.54
CA THR A 69 -8.79 -7.47 -0.79
C THR A 69 -7.80 -7.59 0.35
N LEU A 70 -6.92 -6.61 0.44
CA LEU A 70 -6.00 -6.47 1.56
C LEU A 70 -6.06 -5.02 2.01
N SER A 71 -6.28 -4.81 3.32
CA SER A 71 -6.21 -3.44 3.85
C SER A 71 -5.46 -3.43 5.17
N TYR A 72 -4.79 -2.30 5.43
CA TYR A 72 -4.10 -2.10 6.70
C TYR A 72 -3.96 -0.62 6.99
N ARG A 73 -3.80 -0.31 8.27
CA ARG A 73 -3.51 1.05 8.70
C ARG A 73 -2.11 1.42 8.28
N TRP A 74 -1.97 2.68 7.92
CA TRP A 74 -0.70 3.24 7.46
C TRP A 74 -0.54 4.57 8.17
N ASP A 75 0.11 4.53 9.33
CA ASP A 75 0.20 5.69 10.21
C ASP A 75 1.65 6.15 10.31
N TYR A 76 1.84 7.44 10.18
CA TYR A 76 3.16 8.05 10.35
C TYR A 76 3.08 9.05 11.50
N ALA A 77 3.84 8.79 12.56
CA ALA A 77 3.91 9.66 13.72
C ALA A 77 4.94 10.75 13.47
N ASN A 78 4.57 12.00 13.72
CA ASN A 78 5.46 13.14 13.57
C ASN A 78 4.99 14.24 14.53
N ASP A 79 5.95 14.94 15.12
CA ASP A 79 5.64 16.05 16.05
C ASP A 79 4.96 17.21 15.32
N ASP A 80 5.25 17.38 14.03
CA ASP A 80 4.59 18.39 13.21
C ASP A 80 3.32 17.79 12.60
N PRO A 81 2.13 18.35 12.95
CA PRO A 81 0.87 17.83 12.41
C PRO A 81 0.76 17.86 10.90
N ALA A 82 1.53 18.71 10.23
CA ALA A 82 1.52 18.77 8.76
C ALA A 82 2.05 17.48 8.14
N TYR A 83 2.90 16.74 8.86
CA TYR A 83 3.51 15.51 8.37
C TYR A 83 2.97 14.25 9.04
N ALA A 84 2.29 14.38 10.19
CA ALA A 84 1.68 13.24 10.85
C ALA A 84 0.50 12.74 10.01
N LEU A 85 0.39 11.42 9.85
CA LEU A 85 -0.64 10.84 9.00
C LEU A 85 -1.27 9.64 9.69
N ARG A 86 -2.61 9.58 9.64
CA ARG A 86 -3.37 8.40 10.02
C ARG A 86 -4.22 8.03 8.81
N SER A 87 -3.97 6.86 8.25
CA SER A 87 -4.64 6.49 7.02
C SER A 87 -4.89 5.00 6.96
N VAL A 88 -5.72 4.60 6.01
CA VAL A 88 -5.98 3.20 5.68
C VAL A 88 -5.67 3.00 4.22
N VAL A 89 -4.86 1.99 3.92
CA VAL A 89 -4.53 1.59 2.57
C VAL A 89 -5.33 0.33 2.25
N THR A 90 -6.01 0.33 1.11
CA THR A 90 -6.78 -0.82 0.64
C THR A 90 -6.35 -1.17 -0.77
N PHE A 91 -6.01 -2.45 -0.97
CA PHE A 91 -5.74 -3.01 -2.29
C PHE A 91 -6.91 -3.90 -2.69
N THR A 92 -7.48 -3.63 -3.86
CA THR A 92 -8.56 -4.43 -4.42
C THR A 92 -8.09 -5.04 -5.74
N LEU A 93 -8.15 -6.37 -5.82
CA LEU A 93 -7.73 -7.11 -7.01
C LEU A 93 -8.97 -7.62 -7.73
N THR A 94 -9.08 -7.30 -9.01
CA THR A 94 -10.18 -7.75 -9.85
C THR A 94 -9.60 -8.52 -11.04
N PRO A 95 -9.93 -9.81 -11.17
CA PRO A 95 -9.46 -10.59 -12.32
C PRO A 95 -9.97 -10.00 -13.61
N THR A 96 -9.12 -10.00 -14.63
CA THR A 96 -9.46 -9.56 -15.98
C THR A 96 -9.06 -10.63 -16.97
N PRO A 97 -9.53 -10.57 -18.23
CA PRO A 97 -9.09 -11.55 -19.24
C PRO A 97 -7.60 -11.60 -19.43
N ASP A 98 -6.90 -10.47 -19.23
CA ASP A 98 -5.46 -10.36 -19.46
C ASP A 98 -4.62 -10.41 -18.18
N GLY A 99 -5.25 -10.56 -17.02
CA GLY A 99 -4.52 -10.58 -15.75
C GLY A 99 -5.32 -10.08 -14.58
N THR A 100 -4.88 -8.97 -13.99
CA THR A 100 -5.51 -8.41 -12.79
C THR A 100 -5.52 -6.89 -12.84
N HIS A 101 -6.67 -6.31 -12.53
CA HIS A 101 -6.77 -4.88 -12.28
C HIS A 101 -6.57 -4.64 -10.78
N LEU A 102 -5.59 -3.84 -10.43
CA LEU A 102 -5.30 -3.48 -9.05
C LEU A 102 -5.73 -2.03 -8.80
N ARG A 103 -6.54 -1.85 -7.76
CA ARG A 103 -6.90 -0.52 -7.27
C ARG A 103 -6.33 -0.35 -5.88
N MET A 104 -5.50 0.66 -5.70
CA MET A 104 -5.01 1.04 -4.38
C MET A 104 -5.73 2.32 -3.97
N GLU A 105 -6.22 2.34 -2.72
CA GLU A 105 -6.83 3.55 -2.15
C GLU A 105 -6.22 3.80 -0.78
N GLN A 106 -5.77 5.03 -0.56
CA GLN A 106 -5.29 5.46 0.75
C GLN A 106 -6.16 6.61 1.23
N VAL A 107 -6.90 6.38 2.31
CA VAL A 107 -7.88 7.33 2.87
C VAL A 107 -7.33 7.88 4.18
N GLY A 108 -7.46 9.18 4.39
CA GLY A 108 -7.10 9.79 5.67
C GLY A 108 -6.34 11.10 5.56
N PHE A 109 -6.07 11.58 4.35
CA PHE A 109 -5.38 12.86 4.18
C PHE A 109 -6.31 14.02 4.52
N ARG A 110 -5.84 14.90 5.40
CA ARG A 110 -6.58 16.11 5.72
C ARG A 110 -6.40 17.15 4.61
N PRO A 111 -7.38 18.08 4.42
CA PRO A 111 -7.27 19.11 3.38
C PRO A 111 -6.03 20.00 3.49
N ASP A 112 -5.48 20.16 4.72
CA ASP A 112 -4.29 20.97 4.95
C ASP A 112 -2.98 20.22 4.66
N GLN A 113 -3.06 18.95 4.28
CA GLN A 113 -1.88 18.12 3.99
C GLN A 113 -1.64 17.98 2.49
N LYS A 114 -1.59 19.09 1.78
CA LYS A 114 -1.47 19.10 0.32
C LYS A 114 -0.19 18.43 -0.17
N GLN A 115 0.93 18.67 0.51
CA GLN A 115 2.21 18.09 0.11
C GLN A 115 2.23 16.58 0.36
N ALA A 116 1.72 16.14 1.50
CA ALA A 116 1.63 14.72 1.80
C ALA A 116 0.72 14.01 0.79
N PHE A 117 -0.41 14.62 0.45
CA PHE A 117 -1.35 14.09 -0.52
C PHE A 117 -0.71 13.93 -1.91
N GLY A 118 -0.07 14.99 -2.40
CA GLY A 118 0.60 14.96 -3.71
C GLY A 118 1.77 13.99 -3.74
N GLY A 119 2.55 13.97 -2.65
CA GLY A 119 3.67 13.03 -2.52
C GLY A 119 3.23 11.58 -2.49
N ALA A 120 2.12 11.29 -1.81
CA ALA A 120 1.58 9.94 -1.76
C ALA A 120 1.09 9.49 -3.14
N HIS A 121 0.43 10.37 -3.87
CA HIS A 121 -0.04 10.04 -5.21
C HIS A 121 1.13 9.65 -6.13
N ALA A 122 2.19 10.47 -6.14
CA ALA A 122 3.38 10.19 -6.94
C ALA A 122 4.11 8.94 -6.43
N GLY A 123 4.22 8.80 -5.11
CA GLY A 123 4.87 7.64 -4.50
C GLY A 123 4.19 6.32 -4.81
N TRP A 124 2.85 6.29 -4.78
CA TRP A 124 2.11 5.07 -5.09
C TRP A 124 2.24 4.67 -6.55
N LYS A 125 2.29 5.64 -7.47
CA LYS A 125 2.57 5.32 -8.87
C LYS A 125 3.92 4.63 -8.99
N GLN A 126 4.94 5.15 -8.32
CA GLN A 126 6.27 4.58 -8.33
C GLN A 126 6.29 3.18 -7.69
N PHE A 127 5.62 3.01 -6.55
CA PHE A 127 5.53 1.71 -5.89
C PHE A 127 4.89 0.66 -6.80
N LEU A 128 3.82 1.01 -7.51
CA LEU A 128 3.15 0.06 -8.39
C LEU A 128 4.00 -0.27 -9.63
N GLU A 129 4.83 0.66 -10.10
CA GLU A 129 5.81 0.38 -11.13
C GLU A 129 6.86 -0.62 -10.63
N GLN A 130 7.33 -0.45 -9.40
CA GLN A 130 8.25 -1.38 -8.76
C GLN A 130 7.62 -2.76 -8.58
N LEU A 131 6.34 -2.79 -8.20
CA LEU A 131 5.59 -4.04 -8.07
C LEU A 131 5.58 -4.80 -9.40
N GLU A 132 5.33 -4.10 -10.50
CA GLU A 132 5.36 -4.73 -11.81
C GLU A 132 6.75 -5.31 -12.13
N SER A 133 7.80 -4.58 -11.78
CA SER A 133 9.18 -5.07 -11.98
C SER A 133 9.43 -6.35 -11.19
N VAL A 134 8.95 -6.41 -9.95
CA VAL A 134 9.09 -7.60 -9.11
C VAL A 134 8.35 -8.78 -9.73
N LEU A 135 7.12 -8.56 -10.19
CA LEU A 135 6.31 -9.60 -10.81
C LEU A 135 6.93 -10.12 -12.11
N SER A 136 7.57 -9.22 -12.86
CA SER A 136 8.22 -9.59 -14.13
C SER A 136 9.47 -10.43 -13.92
N ARG A 137 10.14 -10.29 -12.78
CA ARG A 137 11.35 -11.06 -12.45
C ARG A 137 11.04 -12.36 -11.72
N ALA A 138 9.94 -12.38 -10.95
CA ALA A 138 9.58 -13.52 -10.13
C ALA A 138 8.98 -14.63 -10.98
N ASP A 139 9.30 -15.84 -10.65
CA ASP A 139 8.74 -17.03 -11.30
C ASP A 139 7.46 -17.48 -10.64
#